data_821f412129484eb727882cd32685b54e
#
_entry.id   821f412129484eb727882cd32685b54e
#
_cell.length_a   1.000
_cell.length_b   1.000
_cell.length_c   1.000
_cell.angle_alpha   90.00
_cell.angle_beta   90.00
_cell.angle_gamma   90.00
#
_symmetry.space_group_name_H-M   'P 1'
#
loop_
_entity.id
_entity.type
_entity.pdbx_description
1 polymer ?
#
loop_
_entity_poly.entity_id
_entity_poly.type
_entity_poly.pdbx_seq_one_letter_code
_entity_poly.pdbx_strand_id
1 'polypeptide(L)'
;MIDWVFHKTRNDYTLSSQRGNIRIWANVAPDCIAISLSEISGASELGDFSYGKFLQIGNLEASKKFVETLIQEMPDEGLEECSIYVVNKLKDYGKDERLL
;
A
#
# COMPACT_ATOMS: atom_id res chain seq x y z
N MET A 1 10.22 -2.98 12.44
CA MET A 1 9.33 -4.15 12.48
C MET A 1 7.96 -3.78 11.95
N ILE A 2 7.38 -4.63 11.11
CA ILE A 2 6.10 -4.35 10.47
C ILE A 2 5.03 -5.20 11.15
N ASP A 3 4.03 -4.52 11.71
CA ASP A 3 2.95 -5.18 12.44
C ASP A 3 1.63 -4.97 11.72
N TRP A 4 1.03 -6.08 11.31
CA TRP A 4 -0.30 -6.06 10.72
C TRP A 4 -1.35 -6.15 11.81
N VAL A 5 -2.43 -5.36 11.65
CA VAL A 5 -3.57 -5.41 12.57
C VAL A 5 -4.76 -6.00 11.81
N PHE A 6 -5.31 -7.08 12.34
CA PHE A 6 -6.46 -7.74 11.74
C PHE A 6 -7.75 -7.09 12.25
N HIS A 7 -8.65 -6.76 11.33
CA HIS A 7 -9.97 -6.21 11.63
C HIS A 7 -11.03 -7.25 11.33
N LYS A 8 -11.50 -7.91 12.37
CA LYS A 8 -12.41 -9.04 12.25
C LYS A 8 -13.70 -8.69 11.52
N THR A 9 -14.26 -7.51 11.81
CA THR A 9 -15.54 -7.10 11.22
C THR A 9 -15.46 -6.91 9.72
N ARG A 10 -14.33 -6.39 9.24
CA ARG A 10 -14.13 -6.12 7.82
C ARG A 10 -13.40 -7.24 7.10
N ASN A 11 -12.85 -8.21 7.85
CA ASN A 11 -12.04 -9.29 7.30
C ASN A 11 -10.87 -8.76 6.49
N ASP A 12 -10.15 -7.76 7.04
CA ASP A 12 -8.99 -7.19 6.38
C ASP A 12 -7.88 -6.93 7.39
N TYR A 13 -6.70 -6.60 6.86
CA TYR A 13 -5.53 -6.26 7.65
C TYR A 13 -5.10 -4.85 7.32
N THR A 14 -4.66 -4.11 8.32
CA THR A 14 -4.09 -2.78 8.11
C THR A 14 -2.68 -2.72 8.64
N LEU A 15 -1.88 -1.86 8.02
CA LEU A 15 -0.49 -1.64 8.38
C LEU A 15 -0.23 -0.14 8.32
N SER A 16 0.33 0.40 9.40
CA SER A 16 0.76 1.79 9.43
C SER A 16 2.27 1.84 9.48
N SER A 17 2.86 2.70 8.68
CA SER A 17 4.31 2.84 8.62
C SER A 17 4.66 4.28 8.29
N GLN A 18 5.95 4.57 8.27
CA GLN A 18 6.46 5.90 7.99
C GLN A 18 7.76 5.77 7.23
N ARG A 19 7.93 6.61 6.21
CA ARG A 19 9.17 6.68 5.46
C ARG A 19 9.51 8.15 5.27
N GLY A 20 10.55 8.63 5.96
CA GLY A 20 10.85 10.04 5.94
C GLY A 20 9.68 10.89 6.43
N ASN A 21 9.22 11.83 5.63
CA ASN A 21 8.09 12.68 5.96
C ASN A 21 6.75 12.12 5.46
N ILE A 22 6.75 10.90 4.97
CA ILE A 22 5.54 10.28 4.41
C ILE A 22 5.00 9.25 5.38
N ARG A 23 3.74 9.39 5.74
CA ARG A 23 3.00 8.40 6.51
C ARG A 23 2.31 7.47 5.53
N ILE A 24 2.43 6.17 5.78
CA ILE A 24 1.91 5.13 4.89
C ILE A 24 0.85 4.35 5.64
N TRP A 25 -0.30 4.19 5.02
CA TRP A 25 -1.37 3.36 5.54
C TRP A 25 -1.74 2.35 4.46
N ALA A 26 -1.67 1.08 4.79
CA ALA A 26 -2.02 0.02 3.84
C ALA A 26 -3.16 -0.81 4.39
N ASN A 27 -4.04 -1.24 3.50
CA ASN A 27 -5.15 -2.13 3.82
C ASN A 27 -5.11 -3.30 2.84
N VAL A 28 -5.13 -4.52 3.36
CA VAL A 28 -5.10 -5.74 2.56
C VAL A 28 -6.28 -6.61 2.95
N ALA A 29 -7.16 -6.86 1.99
CA ALA A 29 -8.26 -7.79 2.13
C ALA A 29 -8.02 -8.97 1.18
N PRO A 30 -8.79 -10.07 1.29
CA PRO A 30 -8.57 -11.22 0.41
C PRO A 30 -8.64 -10.89 -1.09
N ASP A 31 -9.37 -9.86 -1.48
CA ASP A 31 -9.59 -9.52 -2.88
C ASP A 31 -9.16 -8.11 -3.25
N CYS A 32 -8.49 -7.38 -2.37
CA CYS A 32 -8.05 -6.04 -2.73
C CYS A 32 -6.86 -5.56 -1.88
N ILE A 33 -6.14 -4.60 -2.44
CA ILE A 33 -5.07 -3.89 -1.76
C ILE A 33 -5.34 -2.41 -1.93
N ALA A 34 -5.23 -1.64 -0.85
CA ALA A 34 -5.34 -0.18 -0.89
C ALA A 34 -4.17 0.42 -0.10
N ILE A 35 -3.60 1.49 -0.63
CA ILE A 35 -2.50 2.19 0.02
C ILE A 35 -2.80 3.68 0.02
N SER A 36 -2.64 4.29 1.17
CA SER A 36 -2.82 5.73 1.34
C SER A 36 -1.52 6.35 1.84
N LEU A 37 -1.22 7.52 1.34
CA LEU A 37 -0.03 8.27 1.72
C LEU A 37 -0.43 9.66 2.16
N SER A 38 0.26 10.19 3.18
CA SER A 38 0.06 11.56 3.63
C SER A 38 1.38 12.12 4.13
N GLU A 39 1.51 13.43 4.11
CA GLU A 39 2.68 14.08 4.68
C GLU A 39 2.49 14.33 6.16
N ILE A 40 3.50 13.95 6.95
CA ILE A 40 3.44 14.08 8.41
C ILE A 40 3.39 15.54 8.81
N SER A 41 4.12 16.39 8.09
CA SER A 41 4.17 17.83 8.40
C SER A 41 2.82 18.53 8.20
N GLY A 42 1.90 17.89 7.47
CA GLY A 42 0.61 18.50 7.18
C GLY A 42 0.69 19.70 6.25
N ALA A 43 1.85 19.91 5.62
CA ALA A 43 2.09 21.09 4.79
C ALA A 43 1.66 20.90 3.34
N SER A 44 1.25 19.71 2.95
CA SER A 44 0.87 19.45 1.58
C SER A 44 -0.50 20.01 1.27
N GLU A 45 -0.57 20.88 0.28
CA GLU A 45 -1.83 21.38 -0.24
C GLU A 45 -2.53 20.35 -1.11
N LEU A 46 -1.81 19.29 -1.50
CA LEU A 46 -2.34 18.23 -2.33
C LEU A 46 -3.21 17.26 -1.55
N GLY A 47 -3.15 17.33 -0.22
CA GLY A 47 -3.92 16.44 0.63
C GLY A 47 -3.35 15.04 0.65
N ASP A 48 -4.22 14.07 0.94
CA ASP A 48 -3.83 12.68 1.03
C ASP A 48 -3.96 12.01 -0.34
N PHE A 49 -3.09 11.04 -0.56
CA PHE A 49 -3.15 10.20 -1.76
C PHE A 49 -3.68 8.82 -1.37
N SER A 50 -4.53 8.25 -2.22
CA SER A 50 -5.04 6.91 -1.98
C SER A 50 -5.22 6.18 -3.31
N TYR A 51 -4.84 4.91 -3.34
CA TYR A 51 -4.98 4.10 -4.55
C TYR A 51 -5.25 2.65 -4.14
N GLY A 52 -6.22 2.04 -4.79
CA GLY A 52 -6.58 0.65 -4.50
C GLY A 52 -6.67 -0.18 -5.76
N LYS A 53 -6.53 -1.49 -5.60
CA LYS A 53 -6.62 -2.45 -6.69
C LYS A 53 -7.38 -3.67 -6.22
N PHE A 54 -8.39 -4.09 -7.01
CA PHE A 54 -9.07 -5.35 -6.79
C PHE A 54 -8.32 -6.48 -7.48
N LEU A 55 -8.31 -7.65 -6.84
CA LEU A 55 -7.60 -8.82 -7.32
C LEU A 55 -8.62 -9.91 -7.66
N GLN A 56 -8.47 -10.51 -8.84
CA GLN A 56 -9.34 -11.61 -9.25
C GLN A 56 -9.01 -12.88 -8.48
N ILE A 57 -7.72 -13.11 -8.26
CA ILE A 57 -7.24 -14.25 -7.50
C ILE A 57 -6.50 -13.69 -6.30
N GLY A 58 -7.15 -13.74 -5.16
CA GLY A 58 -6.56 -13.20 -3.95
C GLY A 58 -5.69 -14.22 -3.24
N ASN A 59 -4.51 -13.80 -2.85
CA ASN A 59 -3.65 -14.56 -1.96
C ASN A 59 -3.21 -13.61 -0.86
N LEU A 60 -3.86 -13.73 0.28
CA LEU A 60 -3.68 -12.78 1.38
C LEU A 60 -2.23 -12.67 1.82
N GLU A 61 -1.56 -13.81 1.99
CA GLU A 61 -0.16 -13.80 2.44
C GLU A 61 0.77 -13.17 1.42
N ALA A 62 0.56 -13.45 0.13
CA ALA A 62 1.35 -12.85 -0.93
C ALA A 62 1.11 -11.35 -1.01
N SER A 63 -0.13 -10.92 -0.83
CA SER A 63 -0.48 -9.49 -0.86
C SER A 63 0.14 -8.74 0.30
N LYS A 64 0.13 -9.33 1.50
CA LYS A 64 0.78 -8.72 2.65
C LYS A 64 2.28 -8.58 2.42
N LYS A 65 2.90 -9.62 1.91
CA LYS A 65 4.34 -9.60 1.63
C LYS A 65 4.69 -8.59 0.55
N PHE A 66 3.86 -8.49 -0.47
CA PHE A 66 4.04 -7.49 -1.52
C PHE A 66 4.02 -6.07 -0.94
N VAL A 67 3.05 -5.78 -0.08
CA VAL A 67 2.94 -4.47 0.55
C VAL A 67 4.15 -4.18 1.43
N GLU A 68 4.62 -5.16 2.20
CA GLU A 68 5.80 -5.00 3.03
C GLU A 68 7.02 -4.63 2.18
N THR A 69 7.22 -5.33 1.08
CA THR A 69 8.33 -5.06 0.17
C THR A 69 8.19 -3.68 -0.47
N LEU A 70 6.97 -3.34 -0.89
CA LEU A 70 6.70 -2.03 -1.49
C LEU A 70 7.10 -0.91 -0.54
N ILE A 71 6.75 -1.04 0.74
CA ILE A 71 7.08 -0.02 1.75
C ILE A 71 8.59 0.04 1.98
N GLN A 72 9.24 -1.12 2.08
CA GLN A 72 10.68 -1.17 2.31
C GLN A 72 11.48 -0.54 1.18
N GLU A 73 11.01 -0.67 -0.05
CA GLU A 73 11.71 -0.18 -1.23
C GLU A 73 11.21 1.18 -1.71
N MET A 74 10.30 1.79 -0.96
CA MET A 74 9.78 3.10 -1.32
C MET A 74 10.90 4.15 -1.33
N PRO A 75 10.96 5.01 -2.36
CA PRO A 75 11.99 6.04 -2.40
C PRO A 75 11.82 7.07 -1.29
N ASP A 76 12.92 7.64 -0.83
CA ASP A 76 12.90 8.71 0.15
C ASP A 76 12.67 10.04 -0.57
N GLU A 77 11.46 10.21 -1.07
CA GLU A 77 11.06 11.34 -1.89
C GLU A 77 9.79 11.97 -1.33
N GLY A 78 9.29 13.00 -2.03
CA GLY A 78 8.05 13.66 -1.63
C GLY A 78 6.80 12.84 -1.96
N LEU A 79 5.66 13.41 -1.59
CA LEU A 79 4.37 12.73 -1.75
C LEU A 79 4.10 12.38 -3.20
N GLU A 80 4.40 13.27 -4.14
CA GLU A 80 4.11 13.03 -5.55
C GLU A 80 4.88 11.83 -6.09
N GLU A 81 6.19 11.77 -5.83
CA GLU A 81 7.03 10.67 -6.32
C GLU A 81 6.65 9.36 -5.66
N CYS A 82 6.36 9.39 -4.37
CA CYS A 82 5.91 8.19 -3.67
C CYS A 82 4.58 7.70 -4.20
N SER A 83 3.67 8.62 -4.55
CA SER A 83 2.38 8.26 -5.13
C SER A 83 2.54 7.60 -6.48
N ILE A 84 3.41 8.12 -7.34
CA ILE A 84 3.70 7.53 -8.64
C ILE A 84 4.28 6.13 -8.47
N TYR A 85 5.21 5.98 -7.53
CA TYR A 85 5.81 4.69 -7.22
C TYR A 85 4.75 3.67 -6.79
N VAL A 86 3.86 4.06 -5.89
CA VAL A 86 2.79 3.17 -5.39
C VAL A 86 1.87 2.74 -6.52
N VAL A 87 1.43 3.69 -7.35
CA VAL A 87 0.54 3.38 -8.47
C VAL A 87 1.20 2.38 -9.42
N ASN A 88 2.46 2.61 -9.76
CA ASN A 88 3.16 1.73 -10.70
C ASN A 88 3.32 0.33 -10.13
N LYS A 89 3.68 0.22 -8.85
CA LYS A 89 3.84 -1.09 -8.21
C LYS A 89 2.51 -1.84 -8.14
N LEU A 90 1.43 -1.15 -7.78
CA LEU A 90 0.12 -1.81 -7.70
C LEU A 90 -0.41 -2.19 -9.07
N LYS A 91 -0.17 -1.37 -10.10
CA LYS A 91 -0.59 -1.73 -11.45
C LYS A 91 0.10 -2.98 -11.95
N ASP A 92 1.36 -3.16 -11.57
CA ASP A 92 2.13 -4.33 -12.00
C ASP A 92 1.82 -5.58 -11.17
N TYR A 93 1.34 -5.40 -9.94
CA TYR A 93 1.00 -6.54 -9.10
C TYR A 93 -0.15 -7.31 -9.73
N GLY A 94 -0.03 -8.60 -9.76
CA GLY A 94 -1.08 -9.46 -10.31
C GLY A 94 -0.97 -9.71 -11.81
N LYS A 95 -0.11 -8.99 -12.52
CA LYS A 95 0.10 -9.29 -13.95
C LYS A 95 0.64 -10.69 -14.14
N ASP A 96 1.55 -11.09 -13.26
CA ASP A 96 2.14 -12.42 -13.32
C ASP A 96 1.11 -13.50 -13.02
N GLU A 97 0.16 -13.21 -12.15
CA GLU A 97 -0.91 -14.16 -11.82
C GLU A 97 -1.74 -14.51 -13.04
N ARG A 98 -1.92 -13.56 -13.95
CA ARG A 98 -2.71 -13.80 -15.16
C ARG A 98 -1.98 -14.62 -16.20
N LEU A 99 -0.68 -14.73 -16.06
CA LEU A 99 0.12 -15.53 -16.97
C LEU A 99 0.14 -17.01 -16.57
N LEU A 100 -0.36 -17.28 -15.40
CA LEU A 100 -0.46 -18.65 -14.91
C LEU A 100 -1.67 -19.34 -15.52
#